data_c5ff1cf7f61cf8c1a5e774df0e9523c9
#
_entry.id   c5ff1cf7f61cf8c1a5e774df0e9523c9
#
_cell.length_a   1.000
_cell.length_b   1.000
_cell.length_c   1.000
_cell.angle_alpha   90.00
_cell.angle_beta   90.00
_cell.angle_gamma   90.00
#
_symmetry.space_group_name_H-M   'P 1'
#
loop_
_entity.id
_entity.type
_entity.pdbx_description
1 polymer ?
#
loop_
_entity_poly.entity_id
_entity_poly.type
_entity_poly.pdbx_seq_one_letter_code
_entity_poly.pdbx_strand_id
1 'polypeptide(L)'
;MTDNELFHLLALVKIEGVGDIMAKKLINHCGSAEKVFQAKPSILKNIDGVGKVLIENLKKALVFDLAKKEIQFLKSNCINCCSYLDENYPNRLKNCIDGPILLFSRGNINWNNKKIISIVGTRQVSSYGADFCKKLIQDLAPLNPIIVSGFAYGVDIVAHQAALENNLQTIAVLAHGLNQMYPKSHKKYVTKMEQNGGFLTEFWSTSNPDKENFVKRNRIVAGISEATIVIESAEKGGSLITALLANDYNRDVFAVPGRANDKYSQGCNNLIKTQRAHLLTSAADLIYILNWEIQSNIVKPSIQKQLFVSLDEIEQKMYDYLLENGKTEIDQIALECDYPVYKTSSVLINMELKGVIRPLPGKLFEAI
;
A
#
# COMPACT_ATOMS: atom_id res chain seq x y z
N MET A 1 -15.32 8.61 10.61
CA MET A 1 -15.30 7.73 11.83
C MET A 1 -15.62 8.53 13.07
N THR A 2 -16.56 8.09 13.92
CA THR A 2 -16.90 8.69 15.23
C THR A 2 -15.94 8.23 16.33
N ASP A 3 -15.89 8.97 17.46
CA ASP A 3 -15.08 8.56 18.64
C ASP A 3 -15.48 7.18 19.18
N ASN A 4 -16.76 6.83 19.12
CA ASN A 4 -17.26 5.54 19.57
C ASN A 4 -16.82 4.40 18.65
N GLU A 5 -16.86 4.61 17.33
CA GLU A 5 -16.33 3.65 16.33
C GLU A 5 -14.83 3.43 16.52
N LEU A 6 -14.06 4.53 16.63
CA LEU A 6 -12.62 4.46 16.88
C LEU A 6 -12.30 3.68 18.16
N PHE A 7 -13.05 3.94 19.26
CA PHE A 7 -12.88 3.25 20.53
C PHE A 7 -13.03 1.74 20.40
N HIS A 8 -14.07 1.28 19.73
CA HIS A 8 -14.33 -0.15 19.56
C HIS A 8 -13.35 -0.80 18.56
N LEU A 9 -12.95 -0.09 17.50
CA LEU A 9 -11.93 -0.57 16.57
C LEU A 9 -10.58 -0.75 17.28
N LEU A 10 -10.14 0.25 18.07
CA LEU A 10 -8.94 0.15 18.87
C LEU A 10 -9.01 -1.03 19.85
N ALA A 11 -10.12 -1.18 20.58
CA ALA A 11 -10.30 -2.30 21.48
C ALA A 11 -10.21 -3.65 20.74
N LEU A 12 -10.81 -3.76 19.55
CA LEU A 12 -10.85 -4.98 18.78
C LEU A 12 -9.45 -5.42 18.30
N VAL A 13 -8.64 -4.50 17.76
CA VAL A 13 -7.28 -4.83 17.32
C VAL A 13 -6.32 -5.17 18.45
N LYS A 14 -6.68 -4.85 19.69
CA LYS A 14 -5.89 -5.16 20.88
C LYS A 14 -6.20 -6.53 21.46
N ILE A 15 -7.26 -7.18 21.00
CA ILE A 15 -7.60 -8.53 21.40
C ILE A 15 -6.55 -9.52 20.88
N GLU A 16 -6.02 -10.33 21.76
CA GLU A 16 -5.09 -11.40 21.41
C GLU A 16 -5.78 -12.43 20.49
N GLY A 17 -5.16 -12.71 19.35
CA GLY A 17 -5.72 -13.55 18.28
C GLY A 17 -6.56 -12.80 17.25
N VAL A 18 -6.76 -11.48 17.38
CA VAL A 18 -7.41 -10.65 16.39
C VAL A 18 -6.34 -9.86 15.60
N GLY A 19 -5.95 -10.38 14.44
CA GLY A 19 -5.21 -9.63 13.44
C GLY A 19 -6.16 -8.91 12.48
N ASP A 20 -5.60 -8.15 11.53
CA ASP A 20 -6.40 -7.33 10.59
C ASP A 20 -7.42 -8.16 9.79
N ILE A 21 -7.03 -9.34 9.29
CA ILE A 21 -7.94 -10.24 8.56
C ILE A 21 -9.10 -10.71 9.44
N MET A 22 -8.81 -11.13 10.68
CA MET A 22 -9.84 -11.59 11.61
C MET A 22 -10.74 -10.43 12.03
N ALA A 23 -10.19 -9.25 12.26
CA ALA A 23 -10.97 -8.05 12.58
C ALA A 23 -11.95 -7.70 11.46
N LYS A 24 -11.50 -7.72 10.19
CA LYS A 24 -12.38 -7.52 9.03
C LYS A 24 -13.49 -8.57 8.95
N LYS A 25 -13.16 -9.87 9.15
CA LYS A 25 -14.17 -10.96 9.18
C LYS A 25 -15.21 -10.72 10.27
N LEU A 26 -14.79 -10.38 11.49
CA LEU A 26 -15.67 -10.10 12.62
C LEU A 26 -16.59 -8.89 12.33
N ILE A 27 -16.04 -7.79 11.85
CA ILE A 27 -16.78 -6.57 11.54
C ILE A 27 -17.80 -6.83 10.41
N ASN A 28 -17.40 -7.50 9.34
CA ASN A 28 -18.28 -7.81 8.21
C ASN A 28 -19.46 -8.71 8.64
N HIS A 29 -19.21 -9.67 9.53
CA HIS A 29 -20.29 -10.56 10.02
C HIS A 29 -21.22 -9.88 11.00
N CYS A 30 -20.70 -9.05 11.92
CA CYS A 30 -21.49 -8.41 12.96
C CYS A 30 -22.02 -7.02 12.57
N GLY A 31 -21.48 -6.41 11.52
CA GLY A 31 -21.84 -5.09 10.99
C GLY A 31 -21.03 -3.92 11.57
N SER A 32 -20.40 -4.04 12.74
CA SER A 32 -19.48 -3.04 13.30
C SER A 32 -18.60 -3.62 14.40
N ALA A 33 -17.50 -2.94 14.75
CA ALA A 33 -16.62 -3.34 15.85
C ALA A 33 -17.37 -3.33 17.22
N GLU A 34 -18.27 -2.37 17.45
CA GLU A 34 -19.13 -2.35 18.64
C GLU A 34 -20.00 -3.58 18.73
N LYS A 35 -20.69 -3.94 17.65
CA LYS A 35 -21.56 -5.13 17.60
C LYS A 35 -20.79 -6.43 17.76
N VAL A 36 -19.50 -6.49 17.43
CA VAL A 36 -18.64 -7.66 17.71
C VAL A 36 -18.58 -7.92 19.21
N PHE A 37 -18.39 -6.89 20.05
CA PHE A 37 -18.35 -7.02 21.51
C PHE A 37 -19.72 -7.34 22.12
N GLN A 38 -20.81 -6.96 21.46
CA GLN A 38 -22.19 -7.23 21.90
C GLN A 38 -22.73 -8.58 21.42
N ALA A 39 -22.03 -9.21 20.47
CA ALA A 39 -22.50 -10.42 19.81
C ALA A 39 -22.52 -11.64 20.77
N LYS A 40 -23.57 -12.45 20.67
CA LYS A 40 -23.66 -13.71 21.41
C LYS A 40 -22.58 -14.69 20.94
N PRO A 41 -22.01 -15.51 21.85
CA PRO A 41 -21.02 -16.53 21.50
C PRO A 41 -21.46 -17.49 20.38
N SER A 42 -22.76 -17.78 20.28
CA SER A 42 -23.34 -18.61 19.21
C SER A 42 -23.20 -17.99 17.82
N ILE A 43 -23.29 -16.67 17.70
CA ILE A 43 -23.12 -15.94 16.45
C ILE A 43 -21.63 -15.95 16.06
N LEU A 44 -20.75 -15.62 17.00
CA LEU A 44 -19.31 -15.55 16.75
C LEU A 44 -18.70 -16.90 16.34
N LYS A 45 -19.21 -18.03 16.89
CA LYS A 45 -18.76 -19.39 16.53
C LYS A 45 -18.99 -19.77 15.06
N ASN A 46 -19.92 -19.10 14.37
CA ASN A 46 -20.21 -19.36 12.96
C ASN A 46 -19.19 -18.68 12.02
N ILE A 47 -18.30 -17.86 12.57
CA ILE A 47 -17.26 -17.17 11.78
C ILE A 47 -16.04 -18.08 11.71
N ASP A 48 -15.58 -18.36 10.48
CA ASP A 48 -14.40 -19.19 10.25
C ASP A 48 -13.16 -18.61 10.95
N GLY A 49 -12.46 -19.47 11.70
CA GLY A 49 -11.29 -19.10 12.51
C GLY A 49 -11.62 -18.57 13.91
N VAL A 50 -12.91 -18.45 14.31
CA VAL A 50 -13.31 -17.99 15.64
C VAL A 50 -13.53 -19.19 16.57
N GLY A 51 -12.54 -19.48 17.43
CA GLY A 51 -12.60 -20.52 18.46
C GLY A 51 -13.01 -20.00 19.84
N LYS A 52 -13.13 -20.94 20.80
CA LYS A 52 -13.50 -20.62 22.20
C LYS A 52 -12.55 -19.59 22.83
N VAL A 53 -11.24 -19.73 22.62
CA VAL A 53 -10.21 -18.83 23.16
C VAL A 53 -10.41 -17.39 22.69
N LEU A 54 -10.68 -17.18 21.42
CA LEU A 54 -10.93 -15.84 20.87
C LEU A 54 -12.18 -15.21 21.49
N ILE A 55 -13.26 -16.00 21.66
CA ILE A 55 -14.51 -15.54 22.28
C ILE A 55 -14.28 -15.15 23.76
N GLU A 56 -13.43 -15.87 24.47
CA GLU A 56 -13.04 -15.52 25.84
C GLU A 56 -12.19 -14.23 25.87
N ASN A 57 -11.27 -14.09 24.94
CA ASN A 57 -10.43 -12.89 24.81
C ASN A 57 -11.27 -11.63 24.51
N LEU A 58 -12.33 -11.74 23.72
CA LEU A 58 -13.25 -10.62 23.42
C LEU A 58 -13.99 -10.08 24.66
N LYS A 59 -14.05 -10.86 25.76
CA LYS A 59 -14.68 -10.43 27.02
C LYS A 59 -13.72 -9.69 27.98
N LYS A 60 -12.42 -9.59 27.64
CA LYS A 60 -11.43 -8.95 28.50
C LYS A 60 -11.63 -7.43 28.57
N ALA A 61 -11.98 -6.89 29.70
CA ALA A 61 -12.25 -5.47 29.92
C ALA A 61 -11.01 -4.56 29.73
N LEU A 62 -9.80 -5.09 29.95
CA LEU A 62 -8.54 -4.33 29.89
C LEU A 62 -8.32 -3.61 28.55
N VAL A 63 -8.79 -4.19 27.44
CA VAL A 63 -8.61 -3.59 26.11
C VAL A 63 -9.31 -2.24 25.97
N PHE A 64 -10.42 -2.04 26.67
CA PHE A 64 -11.17 -0.78 26.65
C PHE A 64 -10.41 0.36 27.35
N ASP A 65 -9.71 0.08 28.45
CA ASP A 65 -8.89 1.09 29.13
C ASP A 65 -7.65 1.43 28.32
N LEU A 66 -7.07 0.46 27.61
CA LEU A 66 -5.99 0.71 26.66
C LEU A 66 -6.47 1.58 25.50
N ALA A 67 -7.65 1.29 24.92
CA ALA A 67 -8.23 2.07 23.84
C ALA A 67 -8.49 3.54 24.25
N LYS A 68 -8.99 3.78 25.48
CA LYS A 68 -9.18 5.14 26.01
C LYS A 68 -7.86 5.92 26.08
N LYS A 69 -6.80 5.28 26.58
CA LYS A 69 -5.47 5.89 26.69
C LYS A 69 -4.92 6.23 25.30
N GLU A 70 -5.10 5.34 24.32
CA GLU A 70 -4.64 5.59 22.95
C GLU A 70 -5.40 6.75 22.32
N ILE A 71 -6.74 6.84 22.46
CA ILE A 71 -7.53 7.99 21.98
C ILE A 71 -7.04 9.29 22.61
N GLN A 72 -6.76 9.28 23.91
CA GLN A 72 -6.24 10.46 24.59
C GLN A 72 -4.89 10.88 24.00
N PHE A 73 -4.00 9.92 23.73
CA PHE A 73 -2.70 10.16 23.08
C PHE A 73 -2.88 10.75 21.68
N LEU A 74 -3.75 10.16 20.85
CA LEU A 74 -4.02 10.66 19.49
C LEU A 74 -4.50 12.12 19.50
N LYS A 75 -5.47 12.44 20.37
CA LYS A 75 -6.01 13.80 20.49
C LYS A 75 -4.96 14.79 21.01
N SER A 76 -4.20 14.42 22.05
CA SER A 76 -3.19 15.30 22.64
C SER A 76 -2.00 15.59 21.72
N ASN A 77 -1.73 14.76 20.73
CA ASN A 77 -0.60 14.88 19.81
C ASN A 77 -1.01 15.23 18.37
N CYS A 78 -2.29 15.60 18.15
CA CYS A 78 -2.83 15.95 16.84
C CYS A 78 -2.53 14.85 15.77
N ILE A 79 -2.67 13.58 16.16
CA ILE A 79 -2.46 12.44 15.27
C ILE A 79 -3.79 12.07 14.63
N ASN A 80 -3.80 12.04 13.29
CA ASN A 80 -4.95 11.58 12.54
C ASN A 80 -5.04 10.07 12.58
N CYS A 81 -6.28 9.55 12.65
CA CYS A 81 -6.55 8.14 12.55
C CYS A 81 -7.64 7.89 11.52
N CYS A 82 -7.41 6.96 10.60
CA CYS A 82 -8.43 6.51 9.67
C CYS A 82 -8.57 4.98 9.70
N SER A 83 -9.79 4.52 9.51
CA SER A 83 -10.12 3.10 9.37
C SER A 83 -10.18 2.69 7.89
N TYR A 84 -10.08 1.40 7.61
CA TYR A 84 -10.20 0.87 6.25
C TYR A 84 -11.57 1.14 5.59
N LEU A 85 -12.56 1.55 6.38
CA LEU A 85 -13.91 1.94 5.92
C LEU A 85 -14.01 3.41 5.53
N ASP A 86 -13.04 4.24 5.96
CA ASP A 86 -13.08 5.68 5.69
C ASP A 86 -12.64 6.00 4.24
N GLU A 87 -13.20 7.05 3.66
CA GLU A 87 -12.83 7.54 2.33
C GLU A 87 -11.36 7.95 2.22
N ASN A 88 -10.82 8.51 3.31
CA ASN A 88 -9.42 8.95 3.39
C ASN A 88 -8.41 7.80 3.57
N TYR A 89 -8.85 6.55 3.64
CA TYR A 89 -7.94 5.43 3.67
C TYR A 89 -7.35 5.19 2.27
N PRO A 90 -6.05 4.88 2.12
CA PRO A 90 -5.43 4.68 0.82
C PRO A 90 -6.11 3.57 0.00
N ASN A 91 -6.65 3.92 -1.17
CA ASN A 91 -7.47 3.00 -1.97
C ASN A 91 -6.75 1.70 -2.34
N ARG A 92 -5.48 1.80 -2.76
CA ARG A 92 -4.71 0.60 -3.11
C ARG A 92 -4.52 -0.33 -1.91
N LEU A 93 -4.42 0.22 -0.69
CA LEU A 93 -4.28 -0.57 0.52
C LEU A 93 -5.60 -1.23 0.96
N LYS A 94 -6.77 -0.68 0.59
CA LYS A 94 -8.08 -1.34 0.78
C LYS A 94 -8.14 -2.70 0.09
N ASN A 95 -7.51 -2.82 -1.08
CA ASN A 95 -7.46 -4.06 -1.87
C ASN A 95 -6.53 -5.13 -1.30
N CYS A 96 -5.68 -4.77 -0.32
CA CYS A 96 -4.81 -5.75 0.34
C CYS A 96 -5.60 -6.48 1.42
N ILE A 97 -5.68 -7.82 1.31
CA ILE A 97 -6.45 -8.65 2.24
C ILE A 97 -6.00 -8.45 3.69
N ASP A 98 -4.69 -8.30 3.91
CA ASP A 98 -4.04 -8.07 5.19
C ASP A 98 -3.77 -6.60 5.49
N GLY A 99 -4.34 -5.67 4.71
CA GLY A 99 -4.26 -4.24 4.96
C GLY A 99 -4.76 -3.90 6.37
N PRO A 100 -4.07 -3.01 7.12
CA PRO A 100 -4.43 -2.69 8.50
C PRO A 100 -5.82 -2.07 8.59
N ILE A 101 -6.58 -2.42 9.62
CA ILE A 101 -7.91 -1.82 9.82
C ILE A 101 -7.85 -0.39 10.35
N LEU A 102 -6.75 0.01 10.95
CA LEU A 102 -6.47 1.37 11.40
C LEU A 102 -5.10 1.83 10.94
N LEU A 103 -5.03 3.08 10.50
CA LEU A 103 -3.79 3.80 10.19
C LEU A 103 -3.73 5.08 11.00
N PHE A 104 -2.59 5.33 11.62
CA PHE A 104 -2.27 6.56 12.34
C PHE A 104 -1.31 7.39 11.50
N SER A 105 -1.58 8.69 11.38
CA SER A 105 -0.72 9.57 10.58
C SER A 105 -0.45 10.90 11.27
N ARG A 106 0.75 11.45 11.01
CA ARG A 106 1.18 12.76 11.46
C ARG A 106 1.87 13.49 10.32
N GLY A 107 1.49 14.73 10.09
CA GLY A 107 1.96 15.57 8.98
C GLY A 107 0.84 15.95 8.02
N ASN A 108 1.21 16.59 6.92
CA ASN A 108 0.30 17.06 5.89
C ASN A 108 0.23 16.10 4.71
N ILE A 109 -0.44 14.94 4.92
CA ILE A 109 -0.56 13.90 3.90
C ILE A 109 -1.81 14.15 3.05
N ASN A 110 -1.59 14.26 1.72
CA ASN A 110 -2.66 14.40 0.73
C ASN A 110 -2.68 13.17 -0.18
N TRP A 111 -3.79 12.42 -0.19
CA TRP A 111 -3.98 11.20 -0.98
C TRP A 111 -4.60 11.44 -2.36
N ASN A 112 -4.85 12.70 -2.75
CA ASN A 112 -5.51 13.01 -4.03
C ASN A 112 -4.65 12.67 -5.25
N ASN A 113 -3.33 12.57 -5.08
CA ASN A 113 -2.44 12.14 -6.16
C ASN A 113 -2.43 10.62 -6.28
N LYS A 114 -2.74 10.11 -7.45
CA LYS A 114 -2.78 8.68 -7.75
C LYS A 114 -1.41 8.07 -8.02
N LYS A 115 -0.41 8.87 -8.41
CA LYS A 115 0.97 8.42 -8.68
C LYS A 115 1.73 8.25 -7.37
N ILE A 116 1.71 7.05 -6.81
CA ILE A 116 2.38 6.71 -5.55
C ILE A 116 3.37 5.59 -5.81
N ILE A 117 4.64 5.81 -5.54
CA ILE A 117 5.70 4.80 -5.70
C ILE A 117 6.45 4.56 -4.39
N SER A 118 6.74 3.31 -4.12
CA SER A 118 7.62 2.91 -3.01
C SER A 118 9.06 2.77 -3.49
N ILE A 119 9.99 3.34 -2.74
CA ILE A 119 11.43 3.18 -3.00
C ILE A 119 12.06 2.51 -1.79
N VAL A 120 12.64 1.34 -2.00
CA VAL A 120 13.20 0.51 -0.94
C VAL A 120 14.58 -0.02 -1.32
N GLY A 121 15.36 -0.46 -0.33
CA GLY A 121 16.66 -1.04 -0.59
C GLY A 121 17.47 -1.35 0.66
N THR A 122 18.77 -1.56 0.45
CA THR A 122 19.72 -1.84 1.52
C THR A 122 19.87 -0.66 2.48
N ARG A 123 20.15 -0.96 3.75
CA ARG A 123 20.55 0.04 4.75
C ARG A 123 21.97 0.56 4.55
N GLN A 124 22.76 -0.11 3.70
CA GLN A 124 24.14 0.24 3.34
C GLN A 124 24.21 0.56 1.85
N VAL A 125 23.53 1.65 1.47
CA VAL A 125 23.49 2.10 0.07
C VAL A 125 24.85 2.54 -0.41
N SER A 126 25.24 2.13 -1.62
CA SER A 126 26.46 2.60 -2.27
C SER A 126 26.28 4.03 -2.83
N SER A 127 27.41 4.67 -3.21
CA SER A 127 27.32 5.96 -3.93
C SER A 127 26.51 5.84 -5.23
N TYR A 128 26.74 4.77 -5.98
CA TYR A 128 25.96 4.48 -7.20
C TYR A 128 24.46 4.40 -6.92
N GLY A 129 24.03 3.59 -5.95
CA GLY A 129 22.62 3.45 -5.60
C GLY A 129 22.00 4.76 -5.10
N ALA A 130 22.75 5.52 -4.29
CA ALA A 130 22.30 6.82 -3.80
C ALA A 130 22.13 7.83 -4.94
N ASP A 131 23.10 7.92 -5.86
CA ASP A 131 23.07 8.85 -7.00
C ASP A 131 21.95 8.45 -7.97
N PHE A 132 21.79 7.15 -8.25
CA PHE A 132 20.70 6.66 -9.09
C PHE A 132 19.33 7.01 -8.48
N CYS A 133 19.14 6.78 -7.18
CA CYS A 133 17.90 7.09 -6.47
C CYS A 133 17.55 8.59 -6.56
N LYS A 134 18.54 9.47 -6.32
CA LYS A 134 18.36 10.93 -6.41
C LYS A 134 18.00 11.35 -7.85
N LYS A 135 18.75 10.84 -8.84
CA LYS A 135 18.50 11.15 -10.25
C LYS A 135 17.12 10.69 -10.70
N LEU A 136 16.72 9.46 -10.33
CA LEU A 136 15.40 8.92 -10.63
C LEU A 136 14.28 9.83 -10.09
N ILE A 137 14.37 10.22 -8.81
CA ILE A 137 13.36 11.08 -8.18
C ILE A 137 13.33 12.46 -8.84
N GLN A 138 14.49 13.04 -9.15
CA GLN A 138 14.60 14.31 -9.85
C GLN A 138 13.94 14.24 -11.23
N ASP A 139 14.18 13.17 -12.00
CA ASP A 139 13.62 13.00 -13.35
C ASP A 139 12.10 12.76 -13.31
N LEU A 140 11.59 12.16 -12.21
CA LEU A 140 10.16 11.95 -12.01
C LEU A 140 9.44 13.19 -11.42
N ALA A 141 10.15 14.17 -10.89
CA ALA A 141 9.57 15.33 -10.22
C ALA A 141 8.53 16.10 -11.06
N PRO A 142 8.69 16.29 -12.39
CA PRO A 142 7.67 16.94 -13.21
C PRO A 142 6.30 16.22 -13.20
N LEU A 143 6.27 14.92 -12.90
CA LEU A 143 5.06 14.11 -12.80
C LEU A 143 4.45 14.12 -11.40
N ASN A 144 5.13 14.77 -10.45
CA ASN A 144 4.71 14.97 -9.06
C ASN A 144 4.28 13.70 -8.32
N PRO A 145 5.04 12.57 -8.35
CA PRO A 145 4.67 11.37 -7.61
C PRO A 145 4.81 11.56 -6.11
N ILE A 146 4.02 10.80 -5.34
CA ILE A 146 4.23 10.63 -3.89
C ILE A 146 5.28 9.54 -3.69
N ILE A 147 6.32 9.86 -2.93
CA ILE A 147 7.39 8.91 -2.60
C ILE A 147 7.12 8.27 -1.24
N VAL A 148 6.98 6.95 -1.22
CA VAL A 148 6.77 6.17 0.01
C VAL A 148 8.02 5.36 0.32
N SER A 149 8.41 5.32 1.59
CA SER A 149 9.51 4.45 2.06
C SER A 149 9.39 4.16 3.55
N GLY A 150 10.36 3.41 4.10
CA GLY A 150 10.32 2.92 5.47
C GLY A 150 11.05 3.76 6.51
N PHE A 151 11.66 4.88 6.15
CA PHE A 151 12.45 5.75 7.04
C PHE A 151 13.69 5.09 7.66
N ALA A 152 14.14 3.96 7.11
CA ALA A 152 15.35 3.27 7.56
C ALA A 152 16.63 3.97 7.06
N TYR A 153 17.79 3.51 7.53
CA TYR A 153 19.07 3.92 6.95
C TYR A 153 19.19 3.51 5.49
N GLY A 154 20.12 4.10 4.74
CA GLY A 154 20.44 3.75 3.37
C GLY A 154 19.43 4.28 2.36
N VAL A 155 18.88 3.42 1.53
CA VAL A 155 18.00 3.81 0.41
C VAL A 155 16.78 4.60 0.89
N ASP A 156 16.12 4.18 1.97
CA ASP A 156 14.89 4.82 2.45
C ASP A 156 15.10 6.30 2.73
N ILE A 157 16.15 6.64 3.50
CA ILE A 157 16.39 8.04 3.84
C ILE A 157 16.89 8.85 2.66
N VAL A 158 17.64 8.24 1.73
CA VAL A 158 18.05 8.91 0.48
C VAL A 158 16.83 9.27 -0.36
N ALA A 159 15.86 8.35 -0.48
CA ALA A 159 14.61 8.60 -1.20
C ALA A 159 13.80 9.75 -0.58
N HIS A 160 13.66 9.78 0.75
CA HIS A 160 12.96 10.88 1.43
C HIS A 160 13.67 12.22 1.24
N GLN A 161 15.01 12.25 1.33
CA GLN A 161 15.79 13.48 1.10
C GLN A 161 15.62 13.99 -0.33
N ALA A 162 15.77 13.11 -1.32
CA ALA A 162 15.61 13.48 -2.72
C ALA A 162 14.19 13.97 -3.03
N ALA A 163 13.16 13.36 -2.42
CA ALA A 163 11.79 13.83 -2.56
C ALA A 163 11.61 15.25 -1.99
N LEU A 164 12.14 15.52 -0.80
CA LEU A 164 12.09 16.84 -0.17
C LEU A 164 12.86 17.91 -0.97
N GLU A 165 14.02 17.55 -1.53
CA GLU A 165 14.84 18.44 -2.37
C GLU A 165 14.13 18.81 -3.68
N ASN A 166 13.26 17.93 -4.17
CA ASN A 166 12.46 18.16 -5.38
C ASN A 166 11.01 18.61 -5.09
N ASN A 167 10.70 19.03 -3.86
CA ASN A 167 9.36 19.46 -3.42
C ASN A 167 8.26 18.42 -3.61
N LEU A 168 8.59 17.12 -3.67
CA LEU A 168 7.64 16.03 -3.76
C LEU A 168 7.13 15.64 -2.39
N GLN A 169 5.84 15.28 -2.32
CA GLN A 169 5.29 14.71 -1.11
C GLN A 169 5.98 13.38 -0.79
N THR A 170 6.38 13.21 0.48
CA THR A 170 7.00 11.96 0.90
C THR A 170 6.39 11.43 2.20
N ILE A 171 6.12 10.11 2.23
CA ILE A 171 5.45 9.45 3.34
C ILE A 171 6.35 8.34 3.89
N ALA A 172 6.72 8.50 5.15
CA ALA A 172 7.46 7.48 5.88
C ALA A 172 6.50 6.53 6.60
N VAL A 173 6.49 5.26 6.21
CA VAL A 173 5.75 4.23 6.94
C VAL A 173 6.65 3.71 8.06
N LEU A 174 6.19 3.80 9.32
CA LEU A 174 6.98 3.46 10.49
C LEU A 174 6.67 2.06 11.02
N ALA A 175 7.66 1.41 11.63
CA ALA A 175 7.54 0.10 12.29
C ALA A 175 7.34 0.22 13.81
N HIS A 176 6.86 1.36 14.28
CA HIS A 176 6.65 1.69 15.69
C HIS A 176 5.58 2.77 15.83
N GLY A 177 5.16 3.04 17.05
CA GLY A 177 4.18 4.09 17.36
C GLY A 177 4.74 5.51 17.18
N LEU A 178 3.83 6.48 17.01
CA LEU A 178 4.17 7.89 16.76
C LEU A 178 4.64 8.66 18.01
N ASN A 179 4.75 8.01 19.16
CA ASN A 179 5.31 8.61 20.39
C ASN A 179 6.84 8.74 20.35
N GLN A 180 7.49 8.09 19.41
CA GLN A 180 8.95 8.06 19.27
C GLN A 180 9.37 8.16 17.81
N MET A 181 10.69 8.35 17.59
CA MET A 181 11.28 8.40 16.26
C MET A 181 12.48 7.46 16.17
N TYR A 182 12.44 6.54 15.21
CA TYR A 182 13.51 5.62 14.92
C TYR A 182 13.81 5.61 13.40
N PRO A 183 15.08 5.72 13.00
CA PRO A 183 16.30 5.97 13.82
C PRO A 183 16.32 7.39 14.40
N LYS A 184 16.90 7.56 15.61
CA LYS A 184 17.01 8.88 16.26
C LYS A 184 17.78 9.90 15.43
N SER A 185 18.78 9.46 14.65
CA SER A 185 19.60 10.30 13.75
C SER A 185 18.77 10.98 12.65
N HIS A 186 17.61 10.43 12.30
CA HIS A 186 16.72 10.99 11.27
C HIS A 186 15.78 12.08 11.80
N LYS A 187 15.82 12.40 13.10
CA LYS A 187 14.97 13.42 13.72
C LYS A 187 15.05 14.78 13.01
N LYS A 188 16.21 15.12 12.42
CA LYS A 188 16.41 16.35 11.67
C LYS A 188 15.54 16.53 10.43
N TYR A 189 14.97 15.44 9.88
CA TYR A 189 14.09 15.48 8.71
C TYR A 189 12.61 15.60 9.05
N VAL A 190 12.23 15.37 10.31
CA VAL A 190 10.83 15.25 10.75
C VAL A 190 10.01 16.47 10.35
N THR A 191 10.45 17.65 10.71
CA THR A 191 9.70 18.90 10.43
C THR A 191 9.46 19.12 8.94
N LYS A 192 10.49 18.90 8.10
CA LYS A 192 10.36 19.04 6.65
C LYS A 192 9.40 18.01 6.06
N MET A 193 9.45 16.77 6.56
CA MET A 193 8.56 15.71 6.11
C MET A 193 7.12 15.97 6.50
N GLU A 194 6.86 16.50 7.71
CA GLU A 194 5.50 16.83 8.15
C GLU A 194 4.89 18.01 7.36
N GLN A 195 5.70 18.90 6.84
CA GLN A 195 5.25 20.02 6.00
C GLN A 195 4.78 19.57 4.60
N ASN A 196 5.44 18.58 4.02
CA ASN A 196 5.15 18.08 2.66
C ASN A 196 5.03 16.54 2.63
N GLY A 197 4.07 15.99 3.36
CA GLY A 197 3.85 14.58 3.57
C GLY A 197 3.77 14.24 5.05
N GLY A 198 4.51 13.21 5.51
CA GLY A 198 4.51 12.86 6.91
C GLY A 198 4.82 11.42 7.22
N PHE A 199 4.30 10.98 8.36
CA PHE A 199 4.53 9.66 8.93
C PHE A 199 3.22 8.88 9.01
N LEU A 200 3.30 7.60 8.67
CA LEU A 200 2.18 6.67 8.68
C LEU A 200 2.56 5.42 9.46
N THR A 201 1.67 4.88 10.27
CA THR A 201 1.89 3.62 10.98
C THR A 201 0.57 2.91 11.31
N GLU A 202 0.61 1.59 11.44
CA GLU A 202 -0.47 0.79 12.04
C GLU A 202 -0.26 0.55 13.53
N PHE A 203 0.94 0.86 14.03
CA PHE A 203 1.33 0.53 15.41
C PHE A 203 0.87 1.57 16.41
N TRP A 204 0.37 1.10 17.54
CA TRP A 204 -0.03 1.94 18.66
C TRP A 204 1.12 2.78 19.19
N SER A 205 0.79 3.88 19.87
CA SER A 205 1.75 4.82 20.44
C SER A 205 2.85 4.15 21.27
N THR A 206 2.51 3.11 22.00
CA THR A 206 3.41 2.37 22.89
C THR A 206 4.27 1.31 22.19
N SER A 207 4.07 1.08 20.88
CA SER A 207 4.80 0.03 20.16
C SER A 207 6.23 0.45 19.85
N ASN A 208 7.19 -0.42 20.17
CA ASN A 208 8.62 -0.23 19.92
C ASN A 208 9.02 -0.66 18.50
N PRO A 209 10.21 -0.22 18.01
CA PRO A 209 10.75 -0.61 16.71
C PRO A 209 11.36 -2.02 16.75
N ASP A 210 10.54 -3.03 17.05
CA ASP A 210 10.96 -4.42 17.13
C ASP A 210 11.14 -5.03 15.75
N LYS A 211 12.02 -6.04 15.64
CA LYS A 211 12.40 -6.66 14.36
C LYS A 211 11.19 -7.16 13.55
N GLU A 212 10.21 -7.76 14.22
CA GLU A 212 8.99 -8.29 13.61
C GLU A 212 8.12 -7.17 13.00
N ASN A 213 8.07 -6.00 13.65
CA ASN A 213 7.31 -4.86 13.19
C ASN A 213 7.85 -4.29 11.87
N PHE A 214 9.17 -4.38 11.62
CA PHE A 214 9.74 -3.95 10.33
C PHE A 214 9.25 -4.84 9.18
N VAL A 215 9.15 -6.16 9.42
CA VAL A 215 8.65 -7.09 8.42
C VAL A 215 7.15 -6.85 8.19
N LYS A 216 6.38 -6.72 9.27
CA LYS A 216 4.93 -6.47 9.22
C LYS A 216 4.60 -5.15 8.49
N ARG A 217 5.34 -4.08 8.76
CA ARG A 217 5.17 -2.77 8.14
C ARG A 217 5.36 -2.80 6.62
N ASN A 218 6.25 -3.64 6.09
CA ASN A 218 6.60 -3.65 4.68
C ASN A 218 5.39 -3.89 3.76
N ARG A 219 4.37 -4.61 4.23
CA ARG A 219 3.12 -4.80 3.50
C ARG A 219 2.36 -3.49 3.24
N ILE A 220 2.47 -2.51 4.15
CA ILE A 220 1.87 -1.19 3.97
C ILE A 220 2.63 -0.41 2.90
N VAL A 221 3.98 -0.46 2.93
CA VAL A 221 4.83 0.17 1.90
C VAL A 221 4.50 -0.36 0.51
N ALA A 222 4.41 -1.68 0.37
CA ALA A 222 4.06 -2.34 -0.89
C ALA A 222 2.61 -2.06 -1.31
N GLY A 223 1.66 -2.21 -0.38
CA GLY A 223 0.23 -2.16 -0.67
C GLY A 223 -0.31 -0.76 -1.01
N ILE A 224 0.31 0.29 -0.49
CA ILE A 224 -0.12 1.68 -0.71
C ILE A 224 0.27 2.21 -2.10
N SER A 225 1.31 1.63 -2.68
CA SER A 225 1.97 2.13 -3.87
C SER A 225 1.50 1.40 -5.13
N GLU A 226 1.53 2.10 -6.24
CA GLU A 226 1.32 1.57 -7.59
C GLU A 226 2.47 0.65 -8.00
N ALA A 227 3.69 1.07 -7.66
CA ALA A 227 4.88 0.31 -7.93
C ALA A 227 5.89 0.36 -6.78
N THR A 228 6.71 -0.68 -6.68
CA THR A 228 7.82 -0.77 -5.72
C THR A 228 9.15 -0.82 -6.47
N ILE A 229 10.04 0.10 -6.14
CA ILE A 229 11.38 0.23 -6.76
C ILE A 229 12.43 -0.25 -5.76
N VAL A 230 13.23 -1.25 -6.15
CA VAL A 230 14.37 -1.76 -5.38
C VAL A 230 15.66 -1.19 -5.97
N ILE A 231 16.30 -0.26 -5.25
CA ILE A 231 17.54 0.39 -5.73
C ILE A 231 18.74 -0.54 -5.58
N GLU A 232 18.96 -1.08 -4.38
CA GLU A 232 20.01 -2.04 -4.08
C GLU A 232 19.52 -3.02 -3.03
N SER A 233 19.88 -4.29 -3.18
CA SER A 233 19.59 -5.33 -2.20
C SER A 233 20.60 -6.46 -2.25
N ALA A 234 21.03 -6.94 -1.08
CA ALA A 234 21.72 -8.21 -1.00
C ALA A 234 20.76 -9.38 -1.30
N GLU A 235 21.31 -10.55 -1.57
CA GLU A 235 20.53 -11.76 -1.92
C GLU A 235 19.42 -12.12 -0.91
N LYS A 236 19.62 -11.80 0.37
CA LYS A 236 18.64 -11.99 1.46
C LYS A 236 18.26 -10.67 2.14
N GLY A 237 18.09 -9.61 1.36
CA GLY A 237 17.77 -8.27 1.86
C GLY A 237 16.30 -8.14 2.26
N GLY A 238 16.00 -7.33 3.29
CA GLY A 238 14.63 -7.06 3.74
C GLY A 238 13.78 -6.34 2.69
N SER A 239 14.38 -5.57 1.78
CA SER A 239 13.72 -4.94 0.65
C SER A 239 13.11 -5.93 -0.35
N LEU A 240 13.68 -7.14 -0.46
CA LEU A 240 13.12 -8.21 -1.28
C LEU A 240 11.77 -8.71 -0.75
N ILE A 241 11.56 -8.67 0.56
CA ILE A 241 10.26 -9.00 1.17
C ILE A 241 9.20 -7.99 0.69
N THR A 242 9.55 -6.70 0.67
CA THR A 242 8.63 -5.66 0.16
C THR A 242 8.32 -5.86 -1.32
N ALA A 243 9.33 -6.22 -2.13
CA ALA A 243 9.15 -6.52 -3.55
C ALA A 243 8.25 -7.73 -3.79
N LEU A 244 8.40 -8.80 -3.01
CA LEU A 244 7.54 -9.99 -3.10
C LEU A 244 6.10 -9.66 -2.69
N LEU A 245 5.91 -8.93 -1.60
CA LEU A 245 4.58 -8.47 -1.19
C LEU A 245 3.91 -7.58 -2.26
N ALA A 246 4.68 -6.71 -2.94
CA ALA A 246 4.17 -5.92 -4.05
C ALA A 246 3.67 -6.82 -5.19
N ASN A 247 4.42 -7.85 -5.57
CA ASN A 247 3.96 -8.84 -6.56
C ASN A 247 2.68 -9.56 -6.10
N ASP A 248 2.62 -9.98 -4.83
CA ASP A 248 1.43 -10.66 -4.27
C ASP A 248 0.19 -9.76 -4.27
N TYR A 249 0.38 -8.43 -4.17
CA TYR A 249 -0.70 -7.44 -4.29
C TYR A 249 -0.95 -6.98 -5.73
N ASN A 250 -0.36 -7.65 -6.72
CA ASN A 250 -0.46 -7.30 -8.13
C ASN A 250 0.03 -5.86 -8.43
N ARG A 251 1.10 -5.42 -7.75
CA ARG A 251 1.80 -4.15 -8.02
C ARG A 251 2.99 -4.40 -8.91
N ASP A 252 3.37 -3.39 -9.70
CA ASP A 252 4.59 -3.47 -10.49
C ASP A 252 5.82 -3.38 -9.58
N VAL A 253 6.82 -4.18 -9.89
CA VAL A 253 8.10 -4.14 -9.20
C VAL A 253 9.20 -3.78 -10.20
N PHE A 254 10.05 -2.85 -9.82
CA PHE A 254 11.21 -2.44 -10.58
C PHE A 254 12.48 -2.72 -9.77
N ALA A 255 13.53 -3.12 -10.44
CA ALA A 255 14.84 -3.33 -9.80
C ALA A 255 15.96 -2.68 -10.63
N VAL A 256 16.82 -1.96 -9.95
CA VAL A 256 17.98 -1.34 -10.57
C VAL A 256 19.07 -2.40 -10.73
N PRO A 257 19.58 -2.64 -11.95
CA PRO A 257 20.62 -3.61 -12.17
C PRO A 257 21.96 -3.13 -11.62
N GLY A 258 22.80 -4.05 -11.23
CA GLY A 258 24.15 -3.75 -10.83
C GLY A 258 25.14 -4.83 -11.26
N ARG A 259 26.40 -4.71 -10.84
CA ARG A 259 27.46 -5.66 -11.19
C ARG A 259 27.14 -7.05 -10.67
N ALA A 260 27.40 -8.10 -11.47
CA ALA A 260 27.06 -9.49 -11.12
C ALA A 260 27.68 -9.96 -9.80
N ASN A 261 28.90 -9.52 -9.48
CA ASN A 261 29.62 -9.93 -8.28
C ASN A 261 29.45 -8.96 -7.10
N ASP A 262 28.66 -7.90 -7.26
CA ASP A 262 28.44 -6.93 -6.18
C ASP A 262 27.38 -7.45 -5.21
N LYS A 263 27.73 -7.50 -3.93
CA LYS A 263 26.87 -8.01 -2.85
C LYS A 263 25.48 -7.37 -2.81
N TYR A 264 25.39 -6.05 -3.02
CA TYR A 264 24.12 -5.32 -2.94
C TYR A 264 23.38 -5.19 -4.28
N SER A 265 23.95 -5.77 -5.34
CA SER A 265 23.29 -5.89 -6.64
C SER A 265 22.61 -7.25 -6.84
N GLN A 266 23.04 -8.28 -6.09
CA GLN A 266 22.60 -9.67 -6.28
C GLN A 266 21.08 -9.81 -6.12
N GLY A 267 20.47 -9.15 -5.12
CA GLY A 267 19.03 -9.21 -4.90
C GLY A 267 18.24 -8.61 -6.06
N CYS A 268 18.64 -7.44 -6.56
CA CYS A 268 18.02 -6.78 -7.70
C CYS A 268 18.18 -7.60 -8.98
N ASN A 269 19.41 -8.07 -9.26
CA ASN A 269 19.69 -8.91 -10.42
C ASN A 269 18.88 -10.22 -10.39
N ASN A 270 18.68 -10.82 -9.21
CA ASN A 270 17.87 -12.02 -9.06
C ASN A 270 16.37 -11.75 -9.30
N LEU A 271 15.83 -10.62 -8.84
CA LEU A 271 14.44 -10.21 -9.13
C LEU A 271 14.22 -10.10 -10.65
N ILE A 272 15.15 -9.42 -11.36
CA ILE A 272 15.08 -9.26 -12.82
C ILE A 272 15.21 -10.62 -13.51
N LYS A 273 16.23 -11.42 -13.16
CA LYS A 273 16.48 -12.74 -13.74
C LYS A 273 15.31 -13.70 -13.59
N THR A 274 14.57 -13.61 -12.48
CA THR A 274 13.40 -14.47 -12.19
C THR A 274 12.09 -13.87 -12.65
N GLN A 275 12.11 -12.77 -13.43
CA GLN A 275 10.93 -12.06 -13.95
C GLN A 275 9.97 -11.57 -12.85
N ARG A 276 10.51 -11.27 -11.66
CA ARG A 276 9.77 -10.70 -10.52
C ARG A 276 9.89 -9.20 -10.42
N ALA A 277 10.70 -8.59 -11.28
CA ALA A 277 10.84 -7.14 -11.40
C ALA A 277 11.19 -6.77 -12.83
N HIS A 278 10.67 -5.64 -13.27
CA HIS A 278 11.12 -4.97 -14.47
C HIS A 278 12.53 -4.39 -14.26
N LEU A 279 13.34 -4.46 -15.30
CA LEU A 279 14.63 -3.78 -15.31
C LEU A 279 14.41 -2.26 -15.31
N LEU A 280 15.06 -1.55 -14.37
CA LEU A 280 14.99 -0.09 -14.25
C LEU A 280 16.36 0.53 -14.50
N THR A 281 16.51 1.20 -15.62
CA THR A 281 17.74 1.92 -15.99
C THR A 281 17.57 3.44 -15.99
N SER A 282 16.31 3.90 -16.10
CA SER A 282 15.96 5.32 -16.15
C SER A 282 14.51 5.56 -15.70
N ALA A 283 14.14 6.82 -15.48
CA ALA A 283 12.76 7.23 -15.24
C ALA A 283 11.83 6.89 -16.43
N ALA A 284 12.36 6.86 -17.66
CA ALA A 284 11.59 6.55 -18.85
C ALA A 284 10.99 5.14 -18.82
N ASP A 285 11.72 4.15 -18.27
CA ASP A 285 11.25 2.78 -18.14
C ASP A 285 10.00 2.72 -17.24
N LEU A 286 10.05 3.43 -16.11
CA LEU A 286 8.94 3.51 -15.16
C LEU A 286 7.74 4.24 -15.77
N ILE A 287 7.98 5.41 -16.40
CA ILE A 287 6.94 6.22 -17.07
C ILE A 287 6.20 5.39 -18.12
N TYR A 288 6.96 4.64 -18.93
CA TYR A 288 6.39 3.80 -19.98
C TYR A 288 5.55 2.66 -19.41
N ILE A 289 6.10 1.90 -18.46
CA ILE A 289 5.42 0.72 -17.91
C ILE A 289 4.18 1.12 -17.09
N LEU A 290 4.25 2.19 -16.29
CA LEU A 290 3.12 2.69 -15.50
C LEU A 290 2.16 3.56 -16.33
N ASN A 291 2.42 3.76 -17.61
CA ASN A 291 1.64 4.64 -18.49
C ASN A 291 1.39 6.05 -17.89
N TRP A 292 2.44 6.62 -17.30
CA TRP A 292 2.37 7.96 -16.77
C TRP A 292 2.48 8.96 -17.93
N GLU A 293 1.34 9.43 -18.45
CA GLU A 293 1.29 10.36 -19.57
C GLU A 293 2.03 11.66 -19.21
N ILE A 294 3.05 11.98 -19.96
CA ILE A 294 3.52 13.35 -20.17
C ILE A 294 2.51 13.91 -21.17
N GLN A 295 1.64 14.87 -20.78
CA GLN A 295 0.56 15.41 -21.59
C GLN A 295 1.01 15.64 -23.04
N SER A 296 0.66 14.73 -23.92
CA SER A 296 0.80 14.88 -25.37
C SER A 296 -0.56 14.55 -25.98
N ASN A 297 -1.11 15.50 -26.72
CA ASN A 297 -2.34 15.36 -27.50
C ASN A 297 -2.16 14.30 -28.61
N ILE A 298 -2.34 13.03 -28.29
CA ILE A 298 -2.34 11.96 -29.28
C ILE A 298 -3.79 11.65 -29.66
N VAL A 299 -4.10 11.88 -30.94
CA VAL A 299 -5.39 11.53 -31.56
C VAL A 299 -5.57 10.01 -31.52
N LYS A 300 -6.67 9.56 -30.94
CA LYS A 300 -7.01 8.13 -30.81
C LYS A 300 -7.40 7.53 -32.17
N PRO A 301 -6.86 6.35 -32.59
CA PRO A 301 -7.42 5.61 -33.69
C PRO A 301 -8.78 5.02 -33.32
N SER A 302 -9.77 5.11 -34.20
CA SER A 302 -11.07 4.46 -34.03
C SER A 302 -10.96 2.95 -34.23
N ILE A 303 -11.40 2.17 -33.24
CA ILE A 303 -11.42 0.69 -33.29
C ILE A 303 -12.83 0.23 -33.61
N GLN A 304 -12.95 -0.73 -34.54
CA GLN A 304 -14.25 -1.35 -34.92
C GLN A 304 -14.76 -2.25 -33.79
N LYS A 305 -16.00 -1.99 -33.33
CA LYS A 305 -16.66 -2.81 -32.29
C LYS A 305 -17.05 -4.18 -32.84
N GLN A 306 -16.72 -5.26 -32.14
CA GLN A 306 -17.29 -6.58 -32.41
C GLN A 306 -18.76 -6.63 -31.91
N LEU A 307 -19.69 -7.00 -32.79
CA LEU A 307 -21.12 -6.84 -32.57
C LEU A 307 -21.81 -7.92 -31.72
N PHE A 308 -21.19 -9.06 -31.43
CA PHE A 308 -21.81 -10.16 -30.68
C PHE A 308 -20.79 -10.93 -29.82
N VAL A 309 -20.60 -10.53 -28.58
CA VAL A 309 -19.87 -11.29 -27.58
C VAL A 309 -20.78 -11.51 -26.37
N SER A 310 -20.96 -12.76 -25.94
CA SER A 310 -21.68 -13.05 -24.70
C SER A 310 -20.76 -12.85 -23.49
N LEU A 311 -21.13 -11.93 -22.61
CA LEU A 311 -20.49 -11.69 -21.33
C LEU A 311 -21.31 -12.39 -20.24
N ASP A 312 -20.64 -12.94 -19.23
CA ASP A 312 -21.31 -13.38 -18.01
C ASP A 312 -21.67 -12.17 -17.11
N GLU A 313 -22.39 -12.40 -16.01
CA GLU A 313 -22.85 -11.31 -15.13
C GLU A 313 -21.69 -10.49 -14.54
N ILE A 314 -20.55 -11.13 -14.24
CA ILE A 314 -19.37 -10.46 -13.67
C ILE A 314 -18.66 -9.64 -14.75
N GLU A 315 -18.44 -10.24 -15.90
CA GLU A 315 -17.85 -9.58 -17.07
C GLU A 315 -18.70 -8.38 -17.52
N GLN A 316 -20.04 -8.55 -17.55
CA GLN A 316 -20.95 -7.47 -17.92
C GLN A 316 -20.86 -6.29 -16.96
N LYS A 317 -20.84 -6.54 -15.65
CA LYS A 317 -20.67 -5.50 -14.63
C LYS A 317 -19.38 -4.70 -14.82
N MET A 318 -18.25 -5.39 -15.06
CA MET A 318 -16.95 -4.74 -15.31
C MET A 318 -16.93 -4.00 -16.64
N TYR A 319 -17.56 -4.54 -17.67
CA TYR A 319 -17.66 -3.92 -18.98
C TYR A 319 -18.47 -2.61 -18.93
N ASP A 320 -19.64 -2.64 -18.29
CA ASP A 320 -20.50 -1.45 -18.13
C ASP A 320 -19.75 -0.35 -17.35
N TYR A 321 -19.05 -0.73 -16.30
CA TYR A 321 -18.22 0.20 -15.53
C TYR A 321 -17.10 0.83 -16.39
N LEU A 322 -16.44 0.05 -17.24
CA LEU A 322 -15.41 0.55 -18.16
C LEU A 322 -15.98 1.43 -19.27
N LEU A 323 -17.20 1.15 -19.75
CA LEU A 323 -17.89 2.00 -20.73
C LEU A 323 -18.20 3.39 -20.17
N GLU A 324 -18.64 3.47 -18.92
CA GLU A 324 -18.99 4.73 -18.25
C GLU A 324 -17.77 5.56 -17.88
N ASN A 325 -16.69 4.91 -17.41
CA ASN A 325 -15.53 5.59 -16.81
C ASN A 325 -14.31 5.67 -17.74
N GLY A 326 -14.34 4.97 -18.89
CA GLY A 326 -13.23 4.93 -19.83
C GLY A 326 -12.01 4.18 -19.28
N LYS A 327 -10.82 4.72 -19.51
CA LYS A 327 -9.57 4.11 -19.03
C LYS A 327 -9.51 4.07 -17.52
N THR A 328 -9.49 2.88 -16.93
CA THR A 328 -9.57 2.69 -15.48
C THR A 328 -8.53 1.69 -14.99
N GLU A 329 -7.92 1.97 -13.83
CA GLU A 329 -6.97 1.09 -13.16
C GLU A 329 -7.68 -0.15 -12.59
N ILE A 330 -6.99 -1.30 -12.61
CA ILE A 330 -7.51 -2.57 -12.07
C ILE A 330 -7.98 -2.47 -10.62
N ASP A 331 -7.32 -1.67 -9.80
CA ASP A 331 -7.70 -1.46 -8.40
C ASP A 331 -9.05 -0.76 -8.26
N GLN A 332 -9.30 0.21 -9.12
CA GLN A 332 -10.57 0.92 -9.13
C GLN A 332 -11.70 0.01 -9.63
N ILE A 333 -11.45 -0.77 -10.69
CA ILE A 333 -12.41 -1.76 -11.18
C ILE A 333 -12.73 -2.78 -10.07
N ALA A 334 -11.71 -3.25 -9.36
CA ALA A 334 -11.86 -4.20 -8.26
C ALA A 334 -12.73 -3.65 -7.12
N LEU A 335 -12.49 -2.39 -6.73
CA LEU A 335 -13.25 -1.71 -5.66
C LEU A 335 -14.71 -1.49 -6.05
N GLU A 336 -14.96 -0.89 -7.22
CA GLU A 336 -16.30 -0.50 -7.64
C GLU A 336 -17.17 -1.71 -8.03
N CYS A 337 -16.53 -2.76 -8.54
CA CYS A 337 -17.23 -4.00 -8.85
C CYS A 337 -17.37 -4.94 -7.64
N ASP A 338 -16.72 -4.65 -6.50
CA ASP A 338 -16.70 -5.46 -5.28
C ASP A 338 -16.09 -6.85 -5.47
N TYR A 339 -14.94 -6.90 -6.16
CA TYR A 339 -14.16 -8.13 -6.35
C TYR A 339 -12.71 -7.94 -5.91
N PRO A 340 -12.07 -9.00 -5.35
CA PRO A 340 -10.64 -8.97 -5.09
C PRO A 340 -9.83 -8.78 -6.37
N VAL A 341 -8.71 -8.05 -6.31
CA VAL A 341 -7.87 -7.73 -7.48
C VAL A 341 -7.45 -8.98 -8.26
N TYR A 342 -7.10 -10.08 -7.59
CA TYR A 342 -6.72 -11.32 -8.26
C TYR A 342 -7.85 -11.91 -9.11
N LYS A 343 -9.10 -11.82 -8.63
CA LYS A 343 -10.28 -12.28 -9.38
C LYS A 343 -10.59 -11.32 -10.52
N THR A 344 -10.55 -10.02 -10.25
CA THR A 344 -10.72 -8.97 -11.27
C THR A 344 -9.71 -9.14 -12.41
N SER A 345 -8.44 -9.39 -12.10
CA SER A 345 -7.40 -9.66 -13.09
C SER A 345 -7.75 -10.86 -14.00
N SER A 346 -8.23 -11.96 -13.41
CA SER A 346 -8.61 -13.15 -14.19
C SER A 346 -9.79 -12.88 -15.12
N VAL A 347 -10.79 -12.13 -14.65
CA VAL A 347 -11.96 -11.76 -15.46
C VAL A 347 -11.56 -10.83 -16.61
N LEU A 348 -10.74 -9.82 -16.33
CA LEU A 348 -10.25 -8.87 -17.35
C LEU A 348 -9.41 -9.56 -18.43
N ILE A 349 -8.60 -10.57 -18.09
CA ILE A 349 -7.87 -11.39 -19.08
C ILE A 349 -8.87 -12.14 -19.98
N ASN A 350 -9.93 -12.73 -19.44
CA ASN A 350 -10.94 -13.40 -20.23
C ASN A 350 -11.68 -12.41 -21.15
N MET A 351 -12.00 -11.21 -20.68
CA MET A 351 -12.64 -10.16 -21.48
C MET A 351 -11.72 -9.64 -22.59
N GLU A 352 -10.42 -9.56 -22.34
CA GLU A 352 -9.40 -9.25 -23.36
C GLU A 352 -9.38 -10.32 -24.45
N LEU A 353 -9.35 -11.61 -24.05
CA LEU A 353 -9.40 -12.74 -25.01
C LEU A 353 -10.72 -12.75 -25.83
N LYS A 354 -11.81 -12.26 -25.27
CA LYS A 354 -13.08 -12.04 -25.96
C LYS A 354 -13.07 -10.79 -26.84
N GLY A 355 -12.03 -9.95 -26.78
CA GLY A 355 -11.87 -8.74 -27.59
C GLY A 355 -12.82 -7.59 -27.24
N VAL A 356 -13.39 -7.58 -26.03
CA VAL A 356 -14.32 -6.52 -25.58
C VAL A 356 -13.63 -5.41 -24.79
N ILE A 357 -12.44 -5.69 -24.27
CA ILE A 357 -11.59 -4.70 -23.62
C ILE A 357 -10.16 -4.82 -24.14
N ARG A 358 -9.38 -3.79 -23.90
CA ARG A 358 -7.91 -3.84 -24.14
C ARG A 358 -7.14 -3.41 -22.90
N PRO A 359 -6.05 -4.10 -22.57
CA PRO A 359 -5.11 -3.64 -21.56
C PRO A 359 -4.25 -2.51 -22.11
N LEU A 360 -3.86 -1.61 -21.21
CA LEU A 360 -2.94 -0.52 -21.44
C LEU A 360 -1.79 -0.61 -20.43
N PRO A 361 -0.61 -0.04 -20.72
CA PRO A 361 0.46 0.08 -19.74
C PRO A 361 -0.05 0.74 -18.45
N GLY A 362 0.51 0.35 -17.28
CA GLY A 362 0.07 0.84 -15.97
C GLY A 362 -1.15 0.11 -15.41
N LYS A 363 -1.41 -1.13 -15.87
CA LYS A 363 -2.57 -1.94 -15.42
C LYS A 363 -3.91 -1.22 -15.58
N LEU A 364 -3.96 -0.39 -16.62
CA LEU A 364 -5.18 0.27 -17.06
C LEU A 364 -5.92 -0.61 -18.06
N PHE A 365 -7.23 -0.52 -18.04
CA PHE A 365 -8.11 -1.21 -18.99
C PHE A 365 -9.11 -0.23 -19.57
N GLU A 366 -9.50 -0.44 -20.83
CA GLU A 366 -10.60 0.31 -21.46
C GLU A 366 -11.49 -0.61 -22.29
N ALA A 367 -12.77 -0.30 -22.38
CA ALA A 367 -13.71 -0.97 -23.27
C ALA A 367 -13.42 -0.61 -24.74
N ILE A 368 -13.61 -1.58 -25.66
CA ILE A 368 -13.41 -1.42 -27.11
C ILE A 368 -14.73 -1.12 -27.81
#